data_2b3466507bedb089949feacd8e9224f0
#
_entry.id   2b3466507bedb089949feacd8e9224f0
#
_cell.length_a   1.000
_cell.length_b   1.000
_cell.length_c   1.000
_cell.angle_alpha   90.00
_cell.angle_beta   90.00
_cell.angle_gamma   90.00
#
_symmetry.space_group_name_H-M   'P 1'
#
loop_
_entity.id
_entity.type
_entity.pdbx_description
1 polymer ?
#
loop_
_entity_poly.entity_id
_entity_poly.type
_entity_poly.pdbx_seq_one_letter_code
_entity_poly.pdbx_strand_id
1 'polypeptide(L)'
;MNHPVKRPFPVRRLFPALCALMMLCGGCAEKHQTPPPIGGDDSGEEEKPVEGNDKPASEKERMLWFDAEANFDRFRTKEGITQMLDKTVEAGFNKIVVDVKPVEGDVLYESSFMTKATQIGQVSVTDRDWDYLQFFLDEAHKRDLKVTVSTTIFPMGMPSTRQGPVYRDAQKWEGMTCLQNKPRTGGGSRMVDIRDDASKVAAFLNPVLPEVREFALRFIREIVSNYDFDAYALDYCRFPDNQSDFSEASKSAFEEYIKSSVTTWPDDVFTYDAAGNIVPGTYYKLWWEFRSMVIRDFVAEVRREIKALKPDVKLEYWAASWWGALYANGQNWASNTFMPLEDMESGYYYAWCSNNYFRTGFAEELDTFLLGTYLERIYGADDNESVEYGINRAERIIRNACTIYGTIQCADPAFDIEEACYYCLKRTAGLMVFDIVHVINNDKWAAIKRGIDRALAEG
;
A
#
# COMPACT_ATOMS: atom_id res chain seq x y z
N MET A 1 54.60 -26.61 1.21
CA MET A 1 54.17 -25.25 0.88
C MET A 1 52.66 -25.28 0.83
N ASN A 2 52.02 -24.87 1.92
CA ASN A 2 50.56 -24.89 2.06
C ASN A 2 49.99 -23.55 1.70
N HIS A 3 49.15 -23.50 0.65
CA HIS A 3 48.34 -22.34 0.34
C HIS A 3 47.07 -22.35 1.21
N PRO A 4 46.69 -21.24 1.87
CA PRO A 4 45.47 -21.19 2.65
C PRO A 4 44.28 -20.96 1.72
N VAL A 5 43.27 -21.83 1.85
CA VAL A 5 41.94 -21.72 1.22
C VAL A 5 41.26 -20.49 1.82
N LYS A 6 40.93 -19.50 0.98
CA LYS A 6 40.12 -18.34 1.35
C LYS A 6 38.68 -18.83 1.60
N ARG A 7 38.19 -18.67 2.82
CA ARG A 7 36.78 -18.83 3.18
C ARG A 7 35.97 -17.71 2.52
N PRO A 8 34.78 -18.01 1.97
CA PRO A 8 33.89 -16.96 1.44
C PRO A 8 33.38 -16.09 2.61
N PHE A 9 33.35 -14.78 2.38
CA PHE A 9 32.77 -13.80 3.31
C PHE A 9 31.28 -14.08 3.48
N PRO A 10 30.73 -13.98 4.70
CA PRO A 10 29.30 -14.09 4.89
C PRO A 10 28.61 -12.89 4.24
N VAL A 11 27.77 -13.15 3.26
CA VAL A 11 26.80 -12.17 2.73
C VAL A 11 25.90 -11.81 3.91
N ARG A 12 26.12 -10.65 4.52
CA ARG A 12 25.24 -10.08 5.52
C ARG A 12 23.88 -9.84 4.86
N ARG A 13 22.88 -10.55 5.35
CA ARG A 13 21.48 -10.40 5.07
C ARG A 13 21.07 -8.96 5.36
N LEU A 14 20.86 -8.16 4.31
CA LEU A 14 20.36 -6.78 4.40
C LEU A 14 18.86 -6.68 4.10
N PHE A 15 18.15 -7.82 4.02
CA PHE A 15 16.77 -7.88 3.53
C PHE A 15 15.73 -8.63 4.39
N PRO A 16 15.70 -8.48 5.73
CA PRO A 16 14.44 -8.59 6.45
C PRO A 16 13.87 -7.23 6.88
N ALA A 17 14.60 -6.11 6.60
CA ALA A 17 14.23 -4.82 7.17
C ALA A 17 13.05 -4.11 6.46
N LEU A 18 12.80 -4.38 5.17
CA LEU A 18 11.75 -3.63 4.45
C LEU A 18 10.34 -4.06 4.86
N CYS A 19 10.09 -5.36 5.02
CA CYS A 19 8.77 -5.84 5.50
C CYS A 19 8.59 -5.59 7.01
N ALA A 20 9.66 -5.70 7.82
CA ALA A 20 9.61 -5.38 9.26
C ALA A 20 9.47 -3.85 9.50
N LEU A 21 9.93 -3.00 8.58
CA LEU A 21 9.79 -1.54 8.72
C LEU A 21 8.37 -1.06 8.42
N MET A 22 7.57 -1.80 7.64
CA MET A 22 6.13 -1.52 7.52
C MET A 22 5.38 -1.73 8.85
N MET A 23 5.86 -2.61 9.73
CA MET A 23 5.31 -2.82 11.08
C MET A 23 5.80 -1.80 12.12
N LEU A 24 6.92 -1.11 11.89
CA LEU A 24 7.52 -0.18 12.87
C LEU A 24 7.07 1.28 12.73
N CYS A 25 6.25 1.62 11.75
CA CYS A 25 5.61 2.95 11.65
C CYS A 25 4.30 3.07 12.43
N GLY A 26 3.90 2.03 13.17
CA GLY A 26 2.87 2.11 14.21
C GLY A 26 3.52 2.61 15.51
N GLY A 27 3.13 3.79 15.96
CA GLY A 27 3.47 4.29 17.29
C GLY A 27 3.08 3.27 18.35
N CYS A 28 3.87 3.22 19.41
CA CYS A 28 3.74 2.47 20.66
C CYS A 28 2.48 1.58 20.79
N ALA A 29 2.65 0.27 20.66
CA ALA A 29 1.65 -0.67 21.12
C ALA A 29 1.61 -0.61 22.65
N GLU A 30 0.79 0.25 23.21
CA GLU A 30 0.30 0.06 24.56
C GLU A 30 -0.52 -1.23 24.58
N LYS A 31 -0.23 -2.12 25.53
CA LYS A 31 -1.04 -3.32 25.78
C LYS A 31 -2.47 -2.89 26.13
N HIS A 32 -3.34 -2.91 25.15
CA HIS A 32 -4.75 -2.60 25.35
C HIS A 32 -5.43 -3.77 26.05
N GLN A 33 -5.98 -3.48 27.24
CA GLN A 33 -6.91 -4.36 27.93
C GLN A 33 -8.19 -4.47 27.10
N THR A 34 -8.66 -5.69 26.88
CA THR A 34 -9.95 -6.00 26.25
C THR A 34 -11.08 -5.36 27.05
N PRO A 35 -11.97 -4.57 26.44
CA PRO A 35 -13.18 -4.12 27.13
C PRO A 35 -14.15 -5.29 27.37
N PRO A 36 -14.98 -5.24 28.42
CA PRO A 36 -15.97 -6.28 28.68
C PRO A 36 -17.06 -6.32 27.59
N PRO A 37 -17.66 -7.50 27.31
CA PRO A 37 -18.70 -7.63 26.30
C PRO A 37 -19.94 -6.83 26.67
N ILE A 38 -20.35 -5.93 25.81
CA ILE A 38 -21.63 -5.23 25.90
C ILE A 38 -22.67 -6.14 25.24
N GLY A 39 -23.67 -6.56 25.99
CA GLY A 39 -24.80 -7.34 25.50
C GLY A 39 -25.55 -6.56 24.41
N GLY A 40 -25.51 -7.06 23.19
CA GLY A 40 -26.20 -6.50 22.04
C GLY A 40 -27.63 -7.03 21.96
N ASP A 41 -28.54 -6.13 21.70
CA ASP A 41 -29.93 -6.42 21.31
C ASP A 41 -29.91 -6.76 19.80
N ASP A 42 -30.40 -7.94 19.47
CA ASP A 42 -30.40 -8.56 18.14
C ASP A 42 -31.52 -7.95 17.29
N SER A 43 -31.26 -6.88 16.57
CA SER A 43 -32.12 -6.42 15.47
C SER A 43 -31.45 -6.82 14.14
N GLY A 44 -31.82 -8.04 13.68
CA GLY A 44 -31.31 -8.60 12.44
C GLY A 44 -31.72 -7.78 11.19
N GLU A 45 -30.85 -6.94 10.71
CA GLU A 45 -30.79 -6.61 9.29
C GLU A 45 -29.89 -7.66 8.62
N GLU A 46 -30.45 -8.45 7.70
CA GLU A 46 -29.69 -9.39 6.87
C GLU A 46 -28.62 -8.59 6.09
N GLU A 47 -27.36 -8.74 6.47
CA GLU A 47 -26.22 -8.21 5.72
C GLU A 47 -26.26 -8.80 4.30
N LYS A 48 -26.34 -7.92 3.28
CA LYS A 48 -26.22 -8.37 1.89
C LYS A 48 -24.80 -8.87 1.66
N PRO A 49 -24.64 -10.06 1.03
CA PRO A 49 -23.30 -10.60 0.74
C PRO A 49 -22.46 -9.62 -0.08
N VAL A 50 -21.16 -9.56 0.17
CA VAL A 50 -20.20 -8.78 -0.62
C VAL A 50 -20.21 -9.31 -2.05
N GLU A 51 -20.38 -8.44 -3.04
CA GLU A 51 -20.44 -8.84 -4.44
C GLU A 51 -19.15 -9.60 -4.86
N GLY A 52 -19.33 -10.81 -5.36
CA GLY A 52 -18.23 -11.69 -5.78
C GLY A 52 -17.74 -12.70 -4.74
N ASN A 53 -18.11 -12.60 -3.46
CA ASN A 53 -17.78 -13.62 -2.45
C ASN A 53 -18.48 -14.96 -2.76
N ASP A 54 -19.69 -14.92 -3.32
CA ASP A 54 -20.47 -16.10 -3.67
C ASP A 54 -20.02 -16.79 -4.98
N LYS A 55 -19.05 -16.22 -5.70
CA LYS A 55 -18.50 -16.87 -6.90
C LYS A 55 -17.73 -18.11 -6.52
N PRO A 56 -17.80 -19.19 -7.35
CA PRO A 56 -16.96 -20.34 -7.15
C PRO A 56 -15.47 -19.95 -7.25
N ALA A 57 -14.60 -20.61 -6.50
CA ALA A 57 -13.17 -20.30 -6.46
C ALA A 57 -12.50 -20.33 -7.86
N SER A 58 -13.05 -21.12 -8.80
CA SER A 58 -12.58 -21.19 -10.19
C SER A 58 -12.72 -19.87 -10.96
N GLU A 59 -13.71 -19.05 -10.61
CA GLU A 59 -13.97 -17.75 -11.24
C GLU A 59 -13.24 -16.58 -10.53
N LYS A 60 -12.68 -16.83 -9.33
CA LYS A 60 -11.98 -15.83 -8.56
C LYS A 60 -10.58 -15.57 -9.11
N GLU A 61 -10.16 -14.29 -9.05
CA GLU A 61 -8.79 -13.91 -9.39
C GLU A 61 -7.84 -14.35 -8.27
N ARG A 62 -6.71 -14.93 -8.67
CA ARG A 62 -5.63 -15.40 -7.81
C ARG A 62 -4.35 -14.76 -8.29
N MET A 63 -3.89 -13.76 -7.53
CA MET A 63 -2.83 -12.84 -7.94
C MET A 63 -1.52 -13.15 -7.22
N LEU A 64 -0.41 -13.05 -7.95
CA LEU A 64 0.94 -13.01 -7.39
C LEU A 64 1.59 -11.66 -7.70
N TRP A 65 2.14 -10.99 -6.67
CA TRP A 65 2.79 -9.69 -6.81
C TRP A 65 4.26 -9.85 -7.19
N PHE A 66 4.69 -9.15 -8.23
CA PHE A 66 6.07 -9.04 -8.69
C PHE A 66 6.62 -7.66 -8.29
N ASP A 67 7.12 -7.56 -7.05
CA ASP A 67 7.69 -6.33 -6.50
C ASP A 67 8.96 -5.91 -7.27
N ALA A 68 9.05 -4.63 -7.62
CA ALA A 68 10.14 -4.12 -8.45
C ALA A 68 11.46 -4.03 -7.68
N GLU A 69 11.43 -3.64 -6.39
CA GLU A 69 12.63 -3.44 -5.60
C GLU A 69 13.30 -4.75 -5.20
N ALA A 70 12.49 -5.65 -4.63
CA ALA A 70 12.98 -6.94 -4.12
C ALA A 70 13.46 -7.87 -5.23
N ASN A 71 13.02 -7.65 -6.45
CA ASN A 71 13.30 -8.52 -7.61
C ASN A 71 14.05 -7.80 -8.74
N PHE A 72 14.64 -6.64 -8.49
CA PHE A 72 15.23 -5.80 -9.53
C PHE A 72 16.32 -6.51 -10.36
N ASP A 73 17.21 -7.27 -9.73
CA ASP A 73 18.23 -8.08 -10.39
C ASP A 73 17.70 -9.42 -10.91
N ARG A 74 16.68 -9.98 -10.24
CA ARG A 74 16.11 -11.30 -10.58
C ARG A 74 15.42 -11.28 -11.94
N PHE A 75 14.68 -10.22 -12.25
CA PHE A 75 13.95 -10.06 -13.51
C PHE A 75 14.66 -9.17 -14.52
N ARG A 76 15.99 -9.20 -14.51
CA ARG A 76 16.78 -8.46 -15.49
C ARG A 76 16.86 -9.13 -16.85
N THR A 77 16.52 -10.43 -16.97
CA THR A 77 16.51 -11.19 -18.21
C THR A 77 15.12 -11.67 -18.57
N LYS A 78 14.86 -11.79 -19.87
CA LYS A 78 13.60 -12.33 -20.40
C LYS A 78 13.37 -13.77 -19.97
N GLU A 79 14.42 -14.60 -19.93
CA GLU A 79 14.38 -15.99 -19.48
C GLU A 79 13.97 -16.08 -18.01
N GLY A 80 14.49 -15.21 -17.14
CA GLY A 80 14.14 -15.17 -15.73
C GLY A 80 12.66 -14.86 -15.51
N ILE A 81 12.12 -13.89 -16.25
CA ILE A 81 10.69 -13.56 -16.23
C ILE A 81 9.85 -14.72 -16.71
N THR A 82 10.16 -15.29 -17.88
CA THR A 82 9.44 -16.41 -18.48
C THR A 82 9.34 -17.61 -17.53
N GLN A 83 10.46 -18.00 -16.91
CA GLN A 83 10.50 -19.11 -15.94
C GLN A 83 9.61 -18.84 -14.71
N MET A 84 9.57 -17.61 -14.22
CA MET A 84 8.74 -17.28 -13.07
C MET A 84 7.25 -17.23 -13.42
N LEU A 85 6.90 -16.77 -14.62
CA LEU A 85 5.52 -16.82 -15.11
C LEU A 85 5.03 -18.27 -15.29
N ASP A 86 5.88 -19.18 -15.79
CA ASP A 86 5.56 -20.60 -15.86
C ASP A 86 5.25 -21.17 -14.46
N LYS A 87 6.11 -20.91 -13.47
CA LYS A 87 5.88 -21.34 -12.08
C LYS A 87 4.63 -20.71 -11.46
N THR A 88 4.31 -19.48 -11.83
CA THR A 88 3.10 -18.77 -11.36
C THR A 88 1.84 -19.50 -11.83
N VAL A 89 1.79 -19.89 -13.11
CA VAL A 89 0.67 -20.69 -13.67
C VAL A 89 0.62 -22.07 -13.03
N GLU A 90 1.77 -22.76 -12.91
CA GLU A 90 1.86 -24.07 -12.27
C GLU A 90 1.36 -24.07 -10.82
N ALA A 91 1.56 -22.96 -10.09
CA ALA A 91 1.06 -22.78 -8.72
C ALA A 91 -0.43 -22.46 -8.64
N GLY A 92 -1.14 -22.29 -9.77
CA GLY A 92 -2.58 -22.07 -9.83
C GLY A 92 -3.01 -20.60 -9.83
N PHE A 93 -2.10 -19.66 -9.97
CA PHE A 93 -2.44 -18.25 -10.18
C PHE A 93 -2.98 -18.02 -11.60
N ASN A 94 -3.90 -17.07 -11.75
CA ASN A 94 -4.47 -16.66 -13.02
C ASN A 94 -4.33 -15.15 -13.29
N LYS A 95 -3.62 -14.43 -12.40
CA LYS A 95 -3.35 -13.01 -12.51
C LYS A 95 -2.00 -12.69 -11.85
N ILE A 96 -1.32 -11.67 -12.36
CA ILE A 96 -0.11 -11.10 -11.73
C ILE A 96 -0.28 -9.62 -11.46
N VAL A 97 0.45 -9.11 -10.48
CA VAL A 97 0.69 -7.68 -10.31
C VAL A 97 2.13 -7.39 -10.69
N VAL A 98 2.35 -6.51 -11.64
CA VAL A 98 3.69 -6.07 -12.06
C VAL A 98 3.90 -4.64 -11.56
N ASP A 99 4.79 -4.49 -10.59
CA ASP A 99 5.21 -3.16 -10.12
C ASP A 99 6.26 -2.58 -11.06
N VAL A 100 6.03 -1.36 -11.54
CA VAL A 100 6.87 -0.72 -12.56
C VAL A 100 7.41 0.64 -12.15
N LYS A 101 7.10 1.11 -10.95
CA LYS A 101 7.65 2.34 -10.37
C LYS A 101 7.91 2.14 -8.88
N PRO A 102 9.13 1.70 -8.52
CA PRO A 102 9.54 1.52 -7.14
C PRO A 102 9.66 2.86 -6.38
N VAL A 103 9.94 2.80 -5.09
CA VAL A 103 9.99 3.98 -4.20
C VAL A 103 11.12 4.96 -4.55
N GLU A 104 12.16 4.53 -5.24
CA GLU A 104 13.21 5.42 -5.77
C GLU A 104 12.67 6.42 -6.78
N GLY A 105 11.57 6.11 -7.47
CA GLY A 105 10.87 7.00 -8.37
C GLY A 105 11.30 6.96 -9.84
N ASP A 106 12.36 6.23 -10.20
CA ASP A 106 12.65 5.86 -11.59
C ASP A 106 11.76 4.67 -12.00
N VAL A 107 11.56 4.43 -13.30
CA VAL A 107 10.54 3.50 -13.80
C VAL A 107 11.13 2.33 -14.60
N LEU A 108 10.38 1.24 -14.69
CA LEU A 108 10.74 0.01 -15.41
C LEU A 108 10.01 -0.15 -16.75
N TYR A 109 9.21 0.83 -17.16
CA TYR A 109 8.56 0.89 -18.46
C TYR A 109 9.18 1.98 -19.33
N GLU A 110 8.88 2.00 -20.63
CA GLU A 110 9.34 3.05 -21.53
C GLU A 110 8.49 4.31 -21.35
N SER A 111 9.05 5.31 -20.67
CA SER A 111 8.39 6.58 -20.41
C SER A 111 8.98 7.69 -21.28
N SER A 112 8.11 8.61 -21.71
CA SER A 112 8.49 9.80 -22.50
C SER A 112 9.11 10.91 -21.63
N PHE A 113 9.00 10.84 -20.29
CA PHE A 113 9.43 11.93 -19.40
C PHE A 113 10.04 11.49 -18.05
N MET A 114 9.91 10.21 -17.69
CA MET A 114 10.54 9.65 -16.49
C MET A 114 11.82 8.90 -16.86
N THR A 115 12.76 8.85 -15.94
CA THR A 115 14.02 8.13 -16.13
C THR A 115 13.82 6.64 -15.93
N LYS A 116 14.41 5.82 -16.80
CA LYS A 116 14.45 4.37 -16.65
C LYS A 116 15.33 3.97 -15.48
N ALA A 117 14.84 3.08 -14.63
CA ALA A 117 15.57 2.56 -13.48
C ALA A 117 16.70 1.65 -13.93
N THR A 118 17.94 2.01 -13.57
CA THR A 118 19.16 1.21 -13.81
C THR A 118 19.85 0.82 -12.51
N GLN A 119 19.40 1.36 -11.38
CA GLN A 119 19.91 1.07 -10.04
C GLN A 119 18.81 1.23 -9.01
N ILE A 120 18.70 0.25 -8.09
CA ILE A 120 17.87 0.30 -6.89
C ILE A 120 18.74 -0.09 -5.69
N GLY A 121 18.92 0.82 -4.74
CA GLY A 121 19.85 0.60 -3.63
C GLY A 121 21.27 0.33 -4.12
N GLN A 122 21.81 -0.83 -3.77
CA GLN A 122 23.14 -1.28 -4.18
C GLN A 122 23.11 -2.19 -5.42
N VAL A 123 21.93 -2.52 -5.93
CA VAL A 123 21.75 -3.38 -7.11
C VAL A 123 21.70 -2.53 -8.36
N SER A 124 22.55 -2.86 -9.35
CA SER A 124 22.59 -2.20 -10.65
C SER A 124 22.21 -3.19 -11.75
N VAL A 125 21.38 -2.75 -12.68
CA VAL A 125 20.98 -3.48 -13.89
C VAL A 125 21.06 -2.51 -15.06
N THR A 126 22.01 -2.73 -15.97
CA THR A 126 22.27 -1.85 -17.11
C THR A 126 22.03 -2.51 -18.47
N ASP A 127 21.72 -3.79 -18.47
CA ASP A 127 21.60 -4.66 -19.65
C ASP A 127 20.14 -4.81 -20.16
N ARG A 128 19.19 -4.00 -19.65
CA ARG A 128 17.81 -3.94 -20.16
C ARG A 128 17.72 -2.91 -21.29
N ASP A 129 17.76 -3.38 -22.52
CA ASP A 129 17.55 -2.60 -23.75
C ASP A 129 16.16 -2.80 -24.37
N TRP A 130 15.23 -3.39 -23.59
CA TRP A 130 13.87 -3.74 -23.97
C TRP A 130 12.86 -3.19 -22.96
N ASP A 131 11.61 -3.04 -23.39
CA ASP A 131 10.50 -2.59 -22.54
C ASP A 131 10.11 -3.72 -21.57
N TYR A 132 10.38 -3.49 -20.29
CA TYR A 132 10.13 -4.43 -19.21
C TYR A 132 8.63 -4.72 -19.05
N LEU A 133 7.79 -3.67 -19.04
CA LEU A 133 6.35 -3.84 -18.88
C LEU A 133 5.74 -4.54 -20.09
N GLN A 134 6.09 -4.12 -21.31
CA GLN A 134 5.57 -4.76 -22.51
C GLN A 134 5.93 -6.24 -22.57
N PHE A 135 7.16 -6.60 -22.18
CA PHE A 135 7.58 -7.99 -22.16
C PHE A 135 6.78 -8.82 -21.13
N PHE A 136 6.53 -8.28 -19.93
CA PHE A 136 5.67 -8.96 -18.95
C PHE A 136 4.26 -9.17 -19.48
N LEU A 137 3.66 -8.15 -20.12
CA LEU A 137 2.32 -8.25 -20.71
C LEU A 137 2.26 -9.31 -21.80
N ASP A 138 3.20 -9.30 -22.74
CA ASP A 138 3.24 -10.26 -23.85
C ASP A 138 3.39 -11.71 -23.35
N GLU A 139 4.24 -11.94 -22.35
CA GLU A 139 4.47 -13.27 -21.81
C GLU A 139 3.35 -13.73 -20.86
N ALA A 140 2.72 -12.83 -20.13
CA ALA A 140 1.56 -13.12 -19.29
C ALA A 140 0.35 -13.51 -20.16
N HIS A 141 0.04 -12.73 -21.19
CA HIS A 141 -1.07 -13.01 -22.10
C HIS A 141 -0.92 -14.32 -22.87
N LYS A 142 0.30 -14.72 -23.25
CA LYS A 142 0.56 -16.05 -23.85
C LYS A 142 0.20 -17.21 -22.92
N ARG A 143 0.07 -16.95 -21.62
CA ARG A 143 -0.25 -17.91 -20.56
C ARG A 143 -1.67 -17.75 -20.01
N ASP A 144 -2.49 -16.96 -20.66
CA ASP A 144 -3.85 -16.59 -20.21
C ASP A 144 -3.86 -15.96 -18.80
N LEU A 145 -2.76 -15.32 -18.40
CA LEU A 145 -2.68 -14.54 -17.16
C LEU A 145 -3.21 -13.13 -17.40
N LYS A 146 -4.10 -12.69 -16.52
CA LYS A 146 -4.45 -11.27 -16.39
C LYS A 146 -3.31 -10.48 -15.75
N VAL A 147 -3.26 -9.20 -16.02
CA VAL A 147 -2.21 -8.31 -15.48
C VAL A 147 -2.80 -7.08 -14.82
N THR A 148 -2.40 -6.85 -13.57
CA THR A 148 -2.49 -5.56 -12.90
C THR A 148 -1.14 -4.86 -12.99
N VAL A 149 -1.12 -3.61 -13.45
CA VAL A 149 0.08 -2.76 -13.36
C VAL A 149 0.03 -1.97 -12.06
N SER A 150 1.11 -2.00 -11.28
CA SER A 150 1.23 -1.24 -10.02
C SER A 150 2.30 -0.15 -10.13
N THR A 151 2.05 0.95 -9.44
CA THR A 151 3.04 2.00 -9.22
C THR A 151 2.96 2.55 -7.79
N THR A 152 4.11 2.85 -7.18
CA THR A 152 4.15 3.70 -5.99
C THR A 152 3.87 5.14 -6.40
N ILE A 153 2.81 5.76 -5.87
CA ILE A 153 2.31 7.03 -6.41
C ILE A 153 3.18 8.23 -6.01
N PHE A 154 3.34 8.48 -4.71
CA PHE A 154 4.02 9.68 -4.22
C PHE A 154 5.51 9.50 -3.87
N PRO A 155 6.06 8.31 -3.64
CA PRO A 155 7.51 8.15 -3.49
C PRO A 155 8.29 8.57 -4.73
N MET A 156 9.39 9.33 -4.54
CA MET A 156 10.27 9.82 -5.61
C MET A 156 11.75 9.82 -5.22
N GLY A 157 12.12 9.04 -4.23
CA GLY A 157 13.50 8.87 -3.80
C GLY A 157 13.63 8.03 -2.55
N MET A 158 14.82 7.48 -2.32
CA MET A 158 15.18 6.67 -1.15
C MET A 158 16.14 7.46 -0.26
N PRO A 159 15.70 7.96 0.92
CA PRO A 159 16.53 8.80 1.78
C PRO A 159 17.79 8.10 2.32
N SER A 160 17.71 6.80 2.61
CA SER A 160 18.84 6.02 3.16
C SER A 160 20.03 5.92 2.21
N THR A 161 19.79 5.93 0.89
CA THR A 161 20.82 5.85 -0.15
C THR A 161 21.00 7.16 -0.92
N ARG A 162 20.12 8.14 -0.71
CA ARG A 162 20.01 9.41 -1.44
C ARG A 162 19.88 9.19 -2.95
N GLN A 163 19.11 8.16 -3.35
CA GLN A 163 18.82 7.83 -4.74
C GLN A 163 17.44 8.33 -5.16
N GLY A 164 17.25 8.45 -6.47
CA GLY A 164 15.99 8.85 -7.09
C GLY A 164 15.96 10.31 -7.56
N PRO A 165 14.89 10.68 -8.29
CA PRO A 165 14.74 12.00 -8.92
C PRO A 165 14.89 13.20 -7.97
N VAL A 166 14.33 13.10 -6.74
CA VAL A 166 14.37 14.22 -5.77
C VAL A 166 15.77 14.52 -5.23
N TYR A 167 16.74 13.62 -5.44
CA TYR A 167 18.15 13.83 -5.11
C TYR A 167 18.98 14.17 -6.34
N ARG A 168 18.72 13.50 -7.47
CA ARG A 168 19.43 13.71 -8.72
C ARG A 168 19.17 15.09 -9.31
N ASP A 169 17.96 15.58 -9.19
CA ASP A 169 17.50 16.86 -9.72
C ASP A 169 16.80 17.68 -8.62
N ALA A 170 17.52 17.87 -7.50
CA ALA A 170 16.97 18.42 -6.26
C ALA A 170 16.31 19.79 -6.44
N GLN A 171 16.83 20.64 -7.33
CA GLN A 171 16.28 21.97 -7.59
C GLN A 171 14.90 21.91 -8.24
N LYS A 172 14.67 20.96 -9.14
CA LYS A 172 13.34 20.74 -9.76
C LYS A 172 12.27 20.38 -8.73
N TRP A 173 12.66 19.67 -7.69
CA TRP A 173 11.74 19.14 -6.67
C TRP A 173 11.72 19.98 -5.38
N GLU A 174 12.32 21.16 -5.41
CA GLU A 174 12.33 22.07 -4.26
C GLU A 174 10.91 22.50 -3.89
N GLY A 175 10.54 22.36 -2.61
CA GLY A 175 9.19 22.65 -2.12
C GLY A 175 8.12 21.64 -2.47
N MET A 176 8.43 20.58 -3.24
CA MET A 176 7.47 19.54 -3.62
C MET A 176 7.53 18.29 -2.74
N THR A 177 8.61 18.09 -1.97
CA THR A 177 8.74 16.97 -1.04
C THR A 177 8.04 17.28 0.29
N CYS A 178 7.58 16.23 0.99
CA CYS A 178 6.93 16.38 2.28
C CYS A 178 7.85 17.02 3.34
N LEU A 179 7.33 18.00 4.06
CA LEU A 179 7.96 18.63 5.23
C LEU A 179 7.39 17.99 6.50
N GLN A 180 8.27 17.41 7.32
CA GLN A 180 7.88 16.67 8.52
C GLN A 180 7.87 17.57 9.76
N ASN A 181 6.81 17.49 10.55
CA ASN A 181 6.76 17.98 11.91
C ASN A 181 7.34 16.92 12.86
N LYS A 182 8.57 17.12 13.32
CA LYS A 182 9.29 16.17 14.20
C LYS A 182 9.49 16.72 15.60
N PRO A 183 9.58 15.86 16.63
CA PRO A 183 9.88 16.30 17.98
C PRO A 183 11.26 16.96 18.08
N ARG A 184 11.33 18.02 18.89
CA ARG A 184 12.58 18.68 19.30
C ARG A 184 12.97 18.22 20.71
N THR A 185 14.26 18.09 20.96
CA THR A 185 14.77 17.82 22.32
C THR A 185 14.27 18.87 23.30
N GLY A 186 13.62 18.45 24.37
CA GLY A 186 13.01 19.33 25.38
C GLY A 186 11.59 19.76 25.07
N GLY A 187 10.97 19.23 24.02
CA GLY A 187 9.59 19.52 23.62
C GLY A 187 9.47 20.53 22.48
N GLY A 188 8.28 20.60 21.90
CA GLY A 188 7.98 21.43 20.73
C GLY A 188 8.34 20.76 19.41
N SER A 189 8.08 21.46 18.32
CA SER A 189 8.18 21.01 16.94
C SER A 189 9.44 21.51 16.24
N ARG A 190 9.95 20.74 15.27
CA ARG A 190 10.92 21.19 14.27
C ARG A 190 10.57 20.64 12.90
N MET A 191 10.76 21.45 11.86
CA MET A 191 10.51 21.04 10.48
C MET A 191 11.74 20.37 9.88
N VAL A 192 11.52 19.23 9.20
CA VAL A 192 12.57 18.45 8.53
C VAL A 192 12.06 18.01 7.16
N ASP A 193 12.77 18.36 6.09
CA ASP A 193 12.47 17.79 4.77
C ASP A 193 12.63 16.27 4.82
N ILE A 194 11.68 15.54 4.27
CA ILE A 194 11.71 14.08 4.27
C ILE A 194 12.95 13.52 3.56
N ARG A 195 13.52 14.27 2.61
CA ARG A 195 14.78 13.93 1.93
C ARG A 195 15.97 13.80 2.88
N ASP A 196 15.93 14.47 4.02
CA ASP A 196 17.00 14.50 5.03
C ASP A 196 16.76 13.53 6.19
N ASP A 197 15.73 12.71 6.12
CA ASP A 197 15.40 11.70 7.14
C ASP A 197 15.69 10.28 6.63
N ALA A 198 16.93 9.82 6.82
CA ALA A 198 17.37 8.49 6.38
C ALA A 198 16.60 7.31 7.04
N SER A 199 15.77 7.58 8.06
CA SER A 199 14.92 6.55 8.68
C SER A 199 13.64 6.27 7.87
N LYS A 200 13.29 7.13 6.90
CA LYS A 200 12.11 6.93 6.06
C LYS A 200 12.39 5.98 4.91
N VAL A 201 11.39 5.15 4.60
CA VAL A 201 11.43 4.21 3.46
C VAL A 201 11.61 4.97 2.15
N ALA A 202 10.87 6.05 1.98
CA ALA A 202 10.89 6.86 0.76
C ALA A 202 10.77 8.35 1.05
N ALA A 203 11.31 9.16 0.15
CA ALA A 203 11.04 10.59 0.06
C ALA A 203 9.76 10.81 -0.74
N PHE A 204 8.67 11.13 -0.05
CA PHE A 204 7.36 11.38 -0.64
C PHE A 204 7.26 12.81 -1.16
N LEU A 205 6.63 12.95 -2.31
CA LEU A 205 6.08 14.22 -2.76
C LEU A 205 4.82 14.56 -1.95
N ASN A 206 4.53 15.86 -1.80
CA ASN A 206 3.38 16.35 -1.05
C ASN A 206 2.08 16.22 -1.88
N PRO A 207 1.12 15.35 -1.50
CA PRO A 207 -0.13 15.14 -2.26
C PRO A 207 -1.07 16.37 -2.28
N VAL A 208 -0.84 17.35 -1.40
CA VAL A 208 -1.64 18.57 -1.34
C VAL A 208 -1.40 19.47 -2.57
N LEU A 209 -0.19 19.40 -3.14
CA LEU A 209 0.22 20.25 -4.26
C LEU A 209 -0.43 19.82 -5.58
N PRO A 210 -1.12 20.72 -6.29
CA PRO A 210 -1.73 20.41 -7.59
C PRO A 210 -0.72 19.91 -8.63
N GLU A 211 0.49 20.48 -8.66
CA GLU A 211 1.57 20.07 -9.56
C GLU A 211 2.09 18.66 -9.28
N VAL A 212 2.08 18.21 -8.03
CA VAL A 212 2.44 16.84 -7.64
C VAL A 212 1.34 15.87 -8.10
N ARG A 213 0.08 16.22 -7.91
CA ARG A 213 -1.07 15.41 -8.38
C ARG A 213 -1.06 15.30 -9.89
N GLU A 214 -0.88 16.39 -10.62
CA GLU A 214 -0.81 16.38 -12.10
C GLU A 214 0.39 15.57 -12.59
N PHE A 215 1.55 15.63 -11.93
CA PHE A 215 2.69 14.78 -12.23
C PHE A 215 2.34 13.30 -12.08
N ALA A 216 1.64 12.91 -11.01
CA ALA A 216 1.20 11.54 -10.80
C ALA A 216 0.16 11.11 -11.85
N LEU A 217 -0.83 11.93 -12.15
CA LEU A 217 -1.81 11.66 -13.21
C LEU A 217 -1.14 11.52 -14.58
N ARG A 218 -0.08 12.26 -14.85
CA ARG A 218 0.63 12.18 -16.13
C ARG A 218 1.28 10.82 -16.36
N PHE A 219 1.97 10.22 -15.39
CA PHE A 219 2.54 8.88 -15.60
C PHE A 219 1.45 7.79 -15.60
N ILE A 220 0.35 7.95 -14.83
CA ILE A 220 -0.80 7.05 -14.89
C ILE A 220 -1.40 7.06 -16.29
N ARG A 221 -1.69 8.25 -16.85
CA ARG A 221 -2.21 8.38 -18.22
C ARG A 221 -1.26 7.76 -19.26
N GLU A 222 0.05 7.97 -19.12
CA GLU A 222 1.04 7.41 -20.02
C GLU A 222 0.98 5.88 -20.03
N ILE A 223 0.96 5.24 -18.84
CA ILE A 223 0.86 3.79 -18.72
C ILE A 223 -0.47 3.29 -19.29
N VAL A 224 -1.59 3.88 -18.88
CA VAL A 224 -2.92 3.46 -19.32
C VAL A 224 -3.10 3.60 -20.84
N SER A 225 -2.53 4.65 -21.44
CA SER A 225 -2.64 4.88 -22.88
C SER A 225 -1.79 3.94 -23.73
N ASN A 226 -0.62 3.56 -23.23
CA ASN A 226 0.40 2.89 -24.05
C ASN A 226 0.42 1.36 -23.89
N TYR A 227 -0.15 0.81 -22.80
CA TYR A 227 -0.04 -0.62 -22.50
C TYR A 227 -1.42 -1.26 -22.35
N ASP A 228 -1.53 -2.53 -22.74
CA ASP A 228 -2.78 -3.32 -22.64
C ASP A 228 -2.73 -4.24 -21.42
N PHE A 229 -3.57 -3.93 -20.41
CA PHE A 229 -3.64 -4.65 -19.12
C PHE A 229 -5.04 -4.56 -18.52
N ASP A 230 -5.34 -5.40 -17.52
CA ASP A 230 -6.70 -5.57 -16.97
C ASP A 230 -7.01 -4.60 -15.82
N ALA A 231 -6.01 -4.23 -15.01
CA ALA A 231 -6.22 -3.37 -13.86
C ALA A 231 -4.99 -2.51 -13.52
N TYR A 232 -5.24 -1.39 -12.87
CA TYR A 232 -4.22 -0.49 -12.35
C TYR A 232 -4.30 -0.43 -10.83
N ALA A 233 -3.22 -0.76 -10.13
CA ALA A 233 -3.15 -0.73 -8.67
C ALA A 233 -2.41 0.51 -8.15
N LEU A 234 -3.05 1.22 -7.22
CA LEU A 234 -2.44 2.32 -6.49
C LEU A 234 -1.71 1.76 -5.26
N ASP A 235 -0.39 1.90 -5.25
CA ASP A 235 0.43 1.64 -4.08
C ASP A 235 1.07 2.94 -3.57
N TYR A 236 1.34 3.05 -2.26
CA TYR A 236 1.81 4.28 -1.62
C TYR A 236 1.03 5.55 -2.03
N CYS A 237 -0.25 5.41 -2.39
CA CYS A 237 -1.15 6.52 -2.66
C CYS A 237 -1.63 7.12 -1.32
N ARG A 238 -0.71 7.74 -0.59
CA ARG A 238 -0.88 8.18 0.80
C ARG A 238 0.18 9.17 1.23
N PHE A 239 -0.03 9.82 2.37
CA PHE A 239 1.06 10.49 3.07
C PHE A 239 2.03 9.49 3.68
N PRO A 240 3.30 9.87 3.93
CA PRO A 240 4.28 8.93 4.48
C PRO A 240 3.90 8.42 5.88
N ASP A 241 3.42 9.31 6.75
CA ASP A 241 3.03 9.04 8.14
C ASP A 241 2.30 10.23 8.77
N ASN A 242 2.14 10.23 10.10
CA ASN A 242 1.51 11.31 10.87
C ASN A 242 2.34 12.60 10.94
N GLN A 243 3.63 12.58 10.60
CA GLN A 243 4.52 13.74 10.69
C GLN A 243 4.46 14.64 9.45
N SER A 244 3.82 14.22 8.35
CA SER A 244 3.79 14.92 7.07
C SER A 244 2.37 15.19 6.56
N ASP A 245 2.08 16.23 5.75
CA ASP A 245 3.01 17.29 5.36
C ASP A 245 2.67 18.58 6.13
N PHE A 246 3.67 19.28 6.60
CA PHE A 246 3.52 20.54 7.35
C PHE A 246 4.16 21.74 6.64
N SER A 247 4.17 21.76 5.32
CA SER A 247 4.58 22.90 4.51
C SER A 247 3.58 24.07 4.59
N GLU A 248 4.00 25.26 4.19
CA GLU A 248 3.10 26.42 4.10
C GLU A 248 1.98 26.20 3.07
N ALA A 249 2.23 25.42 2.01
CA ALA A 249 1.20 25.04 1.05
C ALA A 249 0.11 24.18 1.70
N SER A 250 0.50 23.19 2.51
CA SER A 250 -0.46 22.37 3.27
C SER A 250 -1.21 23.17 4.33
N LYS A 251 -0.54 24.13 4.98
CA LYS A 251 -1.21 25.07 5.88
C LYS A 251 -2.31 25.85 5.15
N SER A 252 -1.96 26.48 4.03
CA SER A 252 -2.90 27.31 3.25
C SER A 252 -4.09 26.50 2.74
N ALA A 253 -3.87 25.28 2.24
CA ALA A 253 -4.93 24.39 1.78
C ALA A 253 -5.81 23.92 2.95
N PHE A 254 -5.23 23.66 4.11
CA PHE A 254 -5.97 23.31 5.32
C PHE A 254 -6.84 24.47 5.83
N GLU A 255 -6.30 25.71 5.87
CA GLU A 255 -7.07 26.90 6.21
C GLU A 255 -8.27 27.13 5.27
N GLU A 256 -8.06 26.87 3.98
CA GLU A 256 -9.16 26.91 3.01
C GLU A 256 -10.20 25.80 3.29
N TYR A 257 -9.76 24.60 3.62
CA TYR A 257 -10.64 23.47 3.94
C TYR A 257 -11.53 23.76 5.17
N ILE A 258 -10.94 24.25 6.25
CA ILE A 258 -11.65 24.54 7.51
C ILE A 258 -12.36 25.91 7.51
N LYS A 259 -12.15 26.75 6.47
CA LYS A 259 -12.65 28.12 6.36
C LYS A 259 -12.28 29.01 7.56
N SER A 260 -11.07 28.81 8.08
CA SER A 260 -10.54 29.54 9.24
C SER A 260 -9.02 29.59 9.19
N SER A 261 -8.42 30.64 9.75
CA SER A 261 -6.97 30.77 9.85
C SER A 261 -6.42 29.97 11.03
N VAL A 262 -5.24 29.34 10.84
CA VAL A 262 -4.46 28.66 11.88
C VAL A 262 -3.44 29.64 12.43
N THR A 263 -3.59 30.03 13.70
CA THR A 263 -2.81 31.10 14.31
C THR A 263 -1.38 30.64 14.63
N THR A 264 -1.23 29.46 15.19
CA THR A 264 0.06 28.89 15.60
C THR A 264 0.35 27.61 14.86
N TRP A 265 1.09 27.71 13.77
CA TRP A 265 1.46 26.55 12.96
C TRP A 265 2.82 25.97 13.39
N PRO A 266 2.95 24.64 13.58
CA PRO A 266 1.94 23.60 13.46
C PRO A 266 1.17 23.31 14.77
N ASP A 267 1.42 24.04 15.85
CA ASP A 267 1.01 23.70 17.22
C ASP A 267 -0.52 23.63 17.40
N ASP A 268 -1.28 24.45 16.65
CA ASP A 268 -2.75 24.36 16.63
C ASP A 268 -3.27 23.04 16.01
N VAL A 269 -2.41 22.30 15.27
CA VAL A 269 -2.68 20.95 14.82
C VAL A 269 -2.17 19.95 15.86
N PHE A 270 -0.86 19.89 16.06
CA PHE A 270 -0.21 19.21 17.18
C PHE A 270 1.25 19.65 17.34
N THR A 271 1.74 19.51 18.55
CA THR A 271 3.14 19.68 18.93
C THR A 271 3.63 18.44 19.71
N TYR A 272 4.77 18.52 20.37
CA TYR A 272 5.33 17.43 21.15
C TYR A 272 5.68 17.84 22.57
N ASP A 273 5.45 16.96 23.54
CA ASP A 273 5.96 17.11 24.90
C ASP A 273 7.48 16.84 25.00
N ALA A 274 8.04 16.98 26.20
CA ALA A 274 9.47 16.72 26.44
C ALA A 274 9.89 15.26 26.23
N ALA A 275 8.95 14.32 26.27
CA ALA A 275 9.16 12.90 26.02
C ALA A 275 9.01 12.54 24.52
N GLY A 276 8.55 13.48 23.69
CA GLY A 276 8.32 13.28 22.27
C GLY A 276 6.93 12.74 21.92
N ASN A 277 6.00 12.74 22.87
CA ASN A 277 4.61 12.35 22.61
C ASN A 277 3.86 13.51 21.95
N ILE A 278 2.91 13.17 21.07
CA ILE A 278 2.03 14.14 20.42
C ILE A 278 1.12 14.80 21.47
N VAL A 279 1.10 16.13 21.44
CA VAL A 279 0.16 16.98 22.18
C VAL A 279 -0.81 17.56 21.17
N PRO A 280 -2.07 17.09 21.12
CA PRO A 280 -3.08 17.56 20.17
C PRO A 280 -3.40 19.04 20.34
N GLY A 281 -3.47 19.77 19.22
CA GLY A 281 -3.97 21.14 19.17
C GLY A 281 -5.47 21.21 18.86
N THR A 282 -5.97 22.44 18.69
CA THR A 282 -7.39 22.73 18.45
C THR A 282 -7.93 22.04 17.18
N TYR A 283 -7.12 21.96 16.15
CA TYR A 283 -7.51 21.42 14.84
C TYR A 283 -7.07 19.97 14.60
N TYR A 284 -6.61 19.24 15.62
CA TYR A 284 -6.06 17.89 15.50
C TYR A 284 -6.93 16.95 14.68
N LYS A 285 -8.22 16.84 15.01
CA LYS A 285 -9.15 15.94 14.30
C LYS A 285 -9.47 16.39 12.88
N LEU A 286 -9.59 17.70 12.65
CA LEU A 286 -9.86 18.26 11.34
C LEU A 286 -8.65 18.11 10.39
N TRP A 287 -7.44 18.07 10.94
CA TRP A 287 -6.23 17.80 10.16
C TRP A 287 -6.22 16.39 9.54
N TRP A 288 -6.61 15.39 10.29
CA TRP A 288 -6.71 14.02 9.77
C TRP A 288 -7.83 13.88 8.75
N GLU A 289 -8.95 14.54 8.97
CA GLU A 289 -10.04 14.63 8.00
C GLU A 289 -9.56 15.28 6.69
N PHE A 290 -8.91 16.42 6.76
CA PHE A 290 -8.35 17.12 5.59
C PHE A 290 -7.38 16.24 4.80
N ARG A 291 -6.41 15.62 5.46
CA ARG A 291 -5.43 14.75 4.78
C ARG A 291 -6.09 13.56 4.09
N SER A 292 -7.07 12.94 4.74
CA SER A 292 -7.82 11.85 4.15
C SER A 292 -8.68 12.32 2.97
N MET A 293 -9.21 13.55 3.03
CA MET A 293 -9.93 14.14 1.90
C MET A 293 -9.00 14.38 0.69
N VAL A 294 -7.78 14.85 0.91
CA VAL A 294 -6.78 15.02 -0.16
C VAL A 294 -6.52 13.70 -0.90
N ILE A 295 -6.36 12.60 -0.17
CA ILE A 295 -6.14 11.28 -0.80
C ILE A 295 -7.40 10.79 -1.50
N ARG A 296 -8.57 10.90 -0.87
CA ARG A 296 -9.86 10.54 -1.49
C ARG A 296 -10.09 11.26 -2.80
N ASP A 297 -9.88 12.57 -2.82
CA ASP A 297 -10.09 13.37 -4.04
C ASP A 297 -9.10 12.99 -5.14
N PHE A 298 -7.86 12.66 -4.79
CA PHE A 298 -6.89 12.17 -5.76
C PHE A 298 -7.27 10.79 -6.32
N VAL A 299 -7.75 9.85 -5.48
CA VAL A 299 -8.24 8.53 -5.94
C VAL A 299 -9.41 8.70 -6.91
N ALA A 300 -10.36 9.62 -6.62
CA ALA A 300 -11.46 9.95 -7.53
C ALA A 300 -10.98 10.55 -8.86
N GLU A 301 -9.94 11.39 -8.85
CA GLU A 301 -9.31 11.90 -10.07
C GLU A 301 -8.70 10.77 -10.90
N VAL A 302 -7.94 9.88 -10.27
CA VAL A 302 -7.34 8.72 -10.94
C VAL A 302 -8.42 7.85 -11.59
N ARG A 303 -9.51 7.54 -10.85
CA ARG A 303 -10.63 6.77 -11.40
C ARG A 303 -11.19 7.44 -12.68
N ARG A 304 -11.45 8.73 -12.59
CA ARG A 304 -11.99 9.49 -13.74
C ARG A 304 -11.06 9.43 -14.95
N GLU A 305 -9.76 9.62 -14.76
CA GLU A 305 -8.75 9.58 -15.82
C GLU A 305 -8.65 8.19 -16.47
N ILE A 306 -8.55 7.14 -15.65
CA ILE A 306 -8.47 5.77 -16.17
C ILE A 306 -9.73 5.41 -16.95
N LYS A 307 -10.92 5.68 -16.39
CA LYS A 307 -12.19 5.33 -17.04
C LYS A 307 -12.45 6.14 -18.31
N ALA A 308 -11.91 7.35 -18.41
CA ALA A 308 -11.98 8.16 -19.63
C ALA A 308 -11.08 7.61 -20.76
N LEU A 309 -9.93 7.02 -20.41
CA LEU A 309 -8.98 6.45 -21.38
C LEU A 309 -9.33 5.00 -21.74
N LYS A 310 -9.58 4.17 -20.75
CA LYS A 310 -9.89 2.72 -20.88
C LYS A 310 -10.98 2.33 -19.87
N PRO A 311 -12.27 2.37 -20.24
CA PRO A 311 -13.38 2.11 -19.33
C PRO A 311 -13.33 0.74 -18.64
N ASP A 312 -12.77 -0.28 -19.33
CA ASP A 312 -12.71 -1.66 -18.85
C ASP A 312 -11.56 -1.92 -17.86
N VAL A 313 -10.52 -1.05 -17.81
CA VAL A 313 -9.42 -1.18 -16.86
C VAL A 313 -9.96 -0.91 -15.46
N LYS A 314 -9.77 -1.88 -14.55
CA LYS A 314 -10.19 -1.76 -13.15
C LYS A 314 -9.21 -0.88 -12.37
N LEU A 315 -9.74 -0.11 -11.42
CA LEU A 315 -8.93 0.59 -10.42
C LEU A 315 -8.85 -0.25 -9.14
N GLU A 316 -7.64 -0.63 -8.78
CA GLU A 316 -7.32 -1.37 -7.57
C GLU A 316 -6.53 -0.50 -6.59
N TYR A 317 -6.66 -0.75 -5.30
CA TYR A 317 -5.92 -0.02 -4.26
C TYR A 317 -5.45 -0.98 -3.18
N TRP A 318 -4.16 -0.92 -2.84
CA TRP A 318 -3.62 -1.71 -1.75
C TRP A 318 -3.50 -0.87 -0.47
N ALA A 319 -4.00 -1.39 0.65
CA ALA A 319 -3.72 -0.88 1.98
C ALA A 319 -3.84 -1.98 3.04
N ALA A 320 -3.22 -1.73 4.20
CA ALA A 320 -3.27 -2.62 5.34
C ALA A 320 -4.67 -2.71 5.97
N SER A 321 -4.97 -3.83 6.61
CA SER A 321 -6.27 -4.12 7.24
C SER A 321 -6.52 -3.36 8.55
N TRP A 322 -5.51 -2.77 9.20
CA TRP A 322 -5.64 -2.02 10.47
C TRP A 322 -6.11 -0.57 10.25
N TRP A 323 -7.32 -0.43 9.76
CA TRP A 323 -7.93 0.84 9.34
C TRP A 323 -7.79 1.96 10.37
N GLY A 324 -8.01 1.66 11.67
CA GLY A 324 -8.00 2.65 12.75
C GLY A 324 -6.65 3.37 12.97
N ALA A 325 -5.53 2.87 12.37
CA ALA A 325 -4.23 3.53 12.39
C ALA A 325 -3.92 4.31 11.10
N LEU A 326 -4.63 4.03 10.00
CA LEU A 326 -4.29 4.56 8.68
C LEU A 326 -4.71 6.03 8.47
N TYR A 327 -5.47 6.63 9.39
CA TYR A 327 -5.69 8.07 9.40
C TYR A 327 -4.37 8.86 9.38
N ALA A 328 -3.34 8.30 10.02
CA ALA A 328 -2.00 8.85 10.06
C ALA A 328 -1.34 8.96 8.67
N ASN A 329 -1.82 8.19 7.71
CA ASN A 329 -1.38 8.20 6.31
C ASN A 329 -2.39 8.86 5.37
N GLY A 330 -3.55 9.28 5.86
CA GLY A 330 -4.65 9.80 5.04
C GLY A 330 -5.38 8.72 4.25
N GLN A 331 -5.25 7.44 4.63
CA GLN A 331 -5.89 6.31 3.94
C GLN A 331 -7.21 5.94 4.62
N ASN A 332 -8.32 6.47 4.12
CA ASN A 332 -9.66 6.07 4.54
C ASN A 332 -10.31 5.21 3.46
N TRP A 333 -9.93 3.92 3.38
CA TRP A 333 -10.50 2.97 2.43
C TRP A 333 -11.91 2.45 2.80
N ALA A 334 -12.56 3.08 3.78
CA ALA A 334 -13.94 2.81 4.14
C ALA A 334 -14.92 3.30 3.07
N SER A 335 -16.15 2.79 3.11
CA SER A 335 -17.28 3.44 2.45
C SER A 335 -17.52 4.84 3.05
N ASN A 336 -17.92 5.79 2.21
CA ASN A 336 -18.31 7.13 2.65
C ASN A 336 -19.62 7.16 3.44
N THR A 337 -20.27 6.00 3.61
CA THR A 337 -21.44 5.78 4.47
C THR A 337 -21.08 5.15 5.83
N PHE A 338 -19.85 4.68 6.02
CA PHE A 338 -19.40 4.10 7.27
C PHE A 338 -19.16 5.18 8.33
N MET A 339 -19.88 5.13 9.42
CA MET A 339 -19.84 6.10 10.53
C MET A 339 -18.90 5.63 11.65
N PRO A 340 -17.61 6.02 11.67
CA PRO A 340 -16.64 5.46 12.62
C PRO A 340 -17.00 5.68 14.09
N LEU A 341 -17.61 6.81 14.42
CA LEU A 341 -17.96 7.15 15.82
C LEU A 341 -19.23 6.42 16.31
N GLU A 342 -19.93 5.71 15.42
CA GLU A 342 -21.10 4.86 15.73
C GLU A 342 -20.74 3.37 15.66
N ASP A 343 -19.52 3.03 15.22
CA ASP A 343 -19.06 1.65 15.07
C ASP A 343 -18.73 1.00 16.43
N MET A 344 -18.71 -0.33 16.46
CA MET A 344 -18.33 -1.12 17.64
C MET A 344 -16.90 -0.85 18.12
N GLU A 345 -16.01 -0.42 17.22
CA GLU A 345 -14.63 -0.02 17.54
C GLU A 345 -14.48 1.49 17.81
N SER A 346 -15.58 2.26 17.89
CA SER A 346 -15.56 3.73 18.02
C SER A 346 -14.68 4.25 19.17
N GLY A 347 -14.54 3.47 20.25
CA GLY A 347 -13.66 3.82 21.37
C GLY A 347 -12.20 4.11 20.98
N TYR A 348 -11.71 3.45 19.91
CA TYR A 348 -10.35 3.68 19.39
C TYR A 348 -10.24 4.90 18.47
N TYR A 349 -11.39 5.41 17.98
CA TYR A 349 -11.43 6.48 16.98
C TYR A 349 -11.68 7.85 17.58
N TYR A 350 -12.28 7.95 18.76
CA TYR A 350 -12.63 9.23 19.40
C TYR A 350 -11.44 10.21 19.58
N ALA A 351 -10.23 9.69 19.73
CA ALA A 351 -9.04 10.53 19.95
C ALA A 351 -8.68 11.37 18.71
N TRP A 352 -8.90 10.86 17.52
CA TRP A 352 -8.44 11.45 16.26
C TRP A 352 -9.55 11.69 15.23
N CYS A 353 -10.64 10.95 15.26
CA CYS A 353 -11.72 11.03 14.29
C CYS A 353 -12.61 12.25 14.54
N SER A 354 -12.92 13.00 13.49
CA SER A 354 -13.92 14.06 13.48
C SER A 354 -15.30 13.51 13.16
N ASN A 355 -16.36 14.28 13.42
CA ASN A 355 -17.74 13.87 13.09
C ASN A 355 -17.99 13.70 11.58
N ASN A 356 -17.19 14.35 10.73
CA ASN A 356 -17.34 14.29 9.28
C ASN A 356 -16.29 13.40 8.59
N TYR A 357 -15.44 12.71 9.36
CA TYR A 357 -14.36 11.88 8.81
C TYR A 357 -14.87 10.82 7.82
N PHE A 358 -16.09 10.29 8.00
CA PHE A 358 -16.72 9.33 7.10
C PHE A 358 -16.75 9.82 5.63
N ARG A 359 -16.89 11.12 5.39
CA ARG A 359 -16.94 11.72 4.04
C ARG A 359 -15.66 11.55 3.25
N THR A 360 -14.56 11.23 3.93
CA THR A 360 -13.26 11.01 3.30
C THR A 360 -13.05 9.56 2.84
N GLY A 361 -14.05 8.69 3.04
CA GLY A 361 -14.07 7.33 2.54
C GLY A 361 -14.01 7.28 1.03
N PHE A 362 -13.22 6.35 0.48
CA PHE A 362 -13.01 6.23 -0.97
C PHE A 362 -13.28 4.84 -1.54
N ALA A 363 -13.92 3.94 -0.78
CA ALA A 363 -14.24 2.60 -1.29
C ALA A 363 -15.10 2.65 -2.58
N GLU A 364 -16.01 3.62 -2.70
CA GLU A 364 -16.86 3.83 -3.88
C GLU A 364 -16.09 4.21 -5.15
N GLU A 365 -14.88 4.70 -4.99
CA GLU A 365 -14.01 5.05 -6.10
C GLU A 365 -13.21 3.85 -6.64
N LEU A 366 -13.26 2.71 -5.97
CA LEU A 366 -12.50 1.51 -6.34
C LEU A 366 -13.38 0.48 -7.06
N ASP A 367 -12.76 -0.30 -7.95
CA ASP A 367 -13.36 -1.53 -8.45
C ASP A 367 -12.98 -2.70 -7.52
N THR A 368 -11.73 -2.71 -6.98
CA THR A 368 -11.24 -3.74 -6.07
C THR A 368 -10.33 -3.14 -4.99
N PHE A 369 -10.54 -3.58 -3.77
CA PHE A 369 -9.66 -3.29 -2.64
C PHE A 369 -8.80 -4.51 -2.31
N LEU A 370 -7.48 -4.35 -2.39
CA LEU A 370 -6.48 -5.36 -2.04
C LEU A 370 -6.17 -5.23 -0.55
N LEU A 371 -6.89 -5.98 0.27
CA LEU A 371 -6.85 -5.90 1.73
C LEU A 371 -5.60 -6.57 2.31
N GLY A 372 -4.61 -5.81 2.74
CA GLY A 372 -3.35 -6.29 3.32
C GLY A 372 -3.51 -6.90 4.71
N THR A 373 -3.78 -8.20 4.79
CA THR A 373 -3.84 -8.97 6.04
C THR A 373 -2.51 -9.68 6.30
N TYR A 374 -1.42 -8.89 6.48
CA TYR A 374 -0.08 -9.42 6.77
C TYR A 374 0.06 -9.68 8.27
N LEU A 375 -0.73 -10.65 8.75
CA LEU A 375 -0.94 -10.95 10.16
C LEU A 375 -0.40 -12.36 10.48
N GLU A 376 -0.17 -12.62 11.77
CA GLU A 376 0.50 -13.86 12.20
C GLU A 376 -0.43 -15.08 12.21
N ARG A 377 -1.73 -14.87 12.43
CA ARG A 377 -2.74 -15.92 12.54
C ARG A 377 -3.78 -15.83 11.41
N ILE A 378 -4.33 -16.98 11.04
CA ILE A 378 -5.36 -17.02 10.00
C ILE A 378 -6.75 -16.87 10.65
N TYR A 379 -7.02 -17.62 11.69
CA TYR A 379 -8.29 -17.67 12.39
C TYR A 379 -8.30 -16.87 13.69
N GLY A 380 -9.43 -16.35 14.06
CA GLY A 380 -9.67 -15.58 15.28
C GLY A 380 -10.57 -14.36 15.00
N ALA A 381 -11.90 -14.56 14.98
CA ALA A 381 -12.85 -13.49 14.67
C ALA A 381 -12.74 -12.27 15.63
N ASP A 382 -12.29 -12.50 16.88
CA ASP A 382 -12.08 -11.47 17.91
C ASP A 382 -10.59 -11.12 18.09
N ASP A 383 -9.70 -11.66 17.26
CA ASP A 383 -8.25 -11.48 17.35
C ASP A 383 -7.75 -10.53 16.26
N ASN A 384 -7.41 -9.30 16.63
CA ASN A 384 -6.96 -8.26 15.70
C ASN A 384 -5.65 -8.57 14.95
N GLU A 385 -4.95 -9.64 15.33
CA GLU A 385 -3.76 -10.17 14.67
C GLU A 385 -4.10 -11.38 13.77
N SER A 386 -5.38 -11.56 13.39
CA SER A 386 -5.81 -12.63 12.49
C SER A 386 -6.30 -12.11 11.13
N VAL A 387 -6.10 -12.91 10.09
CA VAL A 387 -6.64 -12.67 8.74
C VAL A 387 -8.16 -12.59 8.76
N GLU A 388 -8.81 -13.49 9.53
CA GLU A 388 -10.25 -13.52 9.70
C GLU A 388 -10.80 -12.20 10.26
N TYR A 389 -10.22 -11.69 11.34
CA TYR A 389 -10.60 -10.39 11.90
C TYR A 389 -10.43 -9.24 10.89
N GLY A 390 -9.29 -9.24 10.16
CA GLY A 390 -9.04 -8.24 9.12
C GLY A 390 -10.09 -8.24 8.02
N ILE A 391 -10.51 -9.42 7.55
CA ILE A 391 -11.57 -9.57 6.54
C ILE A 391 -12.92 -9.13 7.09
N ASN A 392 -13.32 -9.61 8.27
CA ASN A 392 -14.59 -9.23 8.91
C ASN A 392 -14.68 -7.71 9.12
N ARG A 393 -13.59 -7.07 9.56
CA ARG A 393 -13.51 -5.61 9.67
C ARG A 393 -13.69 -4.94 8.31
N ALA A 394 -13.02 -5.41 7.28
CA ALA A 394 -13.11 -4.80 5.96
C ALA A 394 -14.53 -4.91 5.36
N GLU A 395 -15.20 -6.04 5.50
CA GLU A 395 -16.59 -6.23 5.07
C GLU A 395 -17.51 -5.21 5.76
N ARG A 396 -17.38 -5.06 7.09
CA ARG A 396 -18.17 -4.10 7.89
C ARG A 396 -17.92 -2.64 7.49
N ILE A 397 -16.65 -2.28 7.17
CA ILE A 397 -16.24 -0.91 6.90
C ILE A 397 -16.50 -0.52 5.44
N ILE A 398 -16.25 -1.41 4.49
CA ILE A 398 -16.43 -1.16 3.05
C ILE A 398 -17.91 -1.19 2.62
N ARG A 399 -18.77 -1.95 3.33
CA ARG A 399 -20.23 -1.97 3.09
C ARG A 399 -20.61 -2.25 1.63
N ASN A 400 -19.94 -3.20 1.01
CA ASN A 400 -20.16 -3.56 -0.41
C ASN A 400 -19.89 -2.44 -1.45
N ALA A 401 -19.18 -1.38 -1.06
CA ALA A 401 -18.86 -0.28 -1.99
C ALA A 401 -17.89 -0.70 -3.10
N CYS A 402 -17.02 -1.67 -2.84
CA CYS A 402 -16.13 -2.29 -3.83
C CYS A 402 -15.86 -3.75 -3.49
N THR A 403 -15.27 -4.48 -4.46
CA THR A 403 -14.86 -5.87 -4.28
C THR A 403 -13.64 -5.96 -3.35
N ILE A 404 -13.60 -6.97 -2.44
CA ILE A 404 -12.46 -7.18 -1.52
C ILE A 404 -11.69 -8.42 -1.94
N TYR A 405 -10.36 -8.32 -2.07
CA TYR A 405 -9.45 -9.45 -2.20
C TYR A 405 -8.63 -9.59 -0.93
N GLY A 406 -8.59 -10.80 -0.36
CA GLY A 406 -7.71 -11.11 0.75
C GLY A 406 -6.25 -11.13 0.27
N THR A 407 -5.40 -10.28 0.87
CA THR A 407 -3.98 -10.25 0.50
C THR A 407 -3.11 -10.68 1.68
N ILE A 408 -2.27 -11.67 1.43
CA ILE A 408 -1.45 -12.36 2.43
C ILE A 408 0.01 -12.37 2.02
N GLN A 409 0.90 -12.60 2.99
CA GLN A 409 2.33 -12.71 2.74
C GLN A 409 2.90 -14.03 3.28
N CYS A 410 4.08 -14.40 2.82
CA CYS A 410 4.83 -15.55 3.32
C CYS A 410 6.30 -15.21 3.62
N ALA A 411 6.56 -14.01 4.14
CA ALA A 411 7.89 -13.59 4.57
C ALA A 411 8.39 -14.41 5.77
N ASP A 412 7.49 -14.76 6.69
CA ASP A 412 7.78 -15.75 7.73
C ASP A 412 7.69 -17.17 7.14
N PRO A 413 8.79 -17.95 7.15
CA PRO A 413 8.78 -19.33 6.70
C PRO A 413 7.81 -20.24 7.46
N ALA A 414 7.47 -19.91 8.72
CA ALA A 414 6.55 -20.68 9.56
C ALA A 414 5.07 -20.40 9.27
N PHE A 415 4.75 -19.31 8.54
CA PHE A 415 3.38 -18.97 8.21
C PHE A 415 2.73 -20.03 7.32
N ASP A 416 1.52 -20.46 7.68
CA ASP A 416 0.75 -21.45 6.94
C ASP A 416 0.07 -20.82 5.73
N ILE A 417 0.86 -20.62 4.67
CA ILE A 417 0.39 -20.01 3.43
C ILE A 417 -0.64 -20.88 2.69
N GLU A 418 -0.60 -22.19 2.89
CA GLU A 418 -1.57 -23.14 2.30
C GLU A 418 -2.98 -22.85 2.84
N GLU A 419 -3.11 -22.82 4.16
CA GLU A 419 -4.38 -22.52 4.82
C GLU A 419 -4.84 -21.08 4.57
N ALA A 420 -3.93 -20.11 4.54
CA ALA A 420 -4.24 -18.72 4.25
C ALA A 420 -4.78 -18.52 2.82
N CYS A 421 -4.19 -19.17 1.80
CA CYS A 421 -4.69 -19.15 0.43
C CYS A 421 -6.10 -19.72 0.35
N TYR A 422 -6.32 -20.87 0.97
CA TYR A 422 -7.63 -21.51 1.04
C TYR A 422 -8.65 -20.57 1.69
N TYR A 423 -8.33 -20.05 2.88
CA TYR A 423 -9.23 -19.20 3.64
C TYR A 423 -9.63 -17.93 2.87
N CYS A 424 -8.66 -17.21 2.28
CA CYS A 424 -8.95 -16.01 1.48
C CYS A 424 -9.86 -16.33 0.30
N LEU A 425 -9.60 -17.40 -0.44
CA LEU A 425 -10.46 -17.82 -1.57
C LEU A 425 -11.87 -18.22 -1.15
N LYS A 426 -12.07 -18.72 0.06
CA LYS A 426 -13.40 -19.06 0.58
C LYS A 426 -14.15 -17.81 1.11
N ARG A 427 -13.44 -16.81 1.64
CA ARG A 427 -14.04 -15.70 2.36
C ARG A 427 -14.13 -14.40 1.56
N THR A 428 -13.31 -14.20 0.54
CA THR A 428 -13.27 -12.98 -0.25
C THR A 428 -13.47 -13.25 -1.74
N ALA A 429 -13.62 -12.20 -2.53
CA ALA A 429 -13.83 -12.30 -3.98
C ALA A 429 -12.57 -12.67 -4.78
N GLY A 430 -11.39 -12.71 -4.13
CA GLY A 430 -10.13 -13.07 -4.77
C GLY A 430 -8.99 -13.17 -3.76
N LEU A 431 -7.85 -13.65 -4.25
CA LEU A 431 -6.61 -13.84 -3.48
C LEU A 431 -5.49 -13.01 -4.11
N MET A 432 -4.66 -12.38 -3.28
CA MET A 432 -3.36 -11.88 -3.69
C MET A 432 -2.27 -12.35 -2.72
N VAL A 433 -1.17 -12.87 -3.25
CA VAL A 433 0.03 -13.21 -2.47
C VAL A 433 1.11 -12.16 -2.70
N PHE A 434 1.54 -11.50 -1.64
CA PHE A 434 2.66 -10.57 -1.61
C PHE A 434 3.85 -11.26 -0.95
N ASP A 435 4.99 -11.36 -1.55
CA ASP A 435 5.29 -11.19 -2.96
C ASP A 435 6.11 -12.39 -3.44
N ILE A 436 6.40 -12.44 -4.73
CA ILE A 436 7.14 -13.56 -5.34
C ILE A 436 8.52 -13.78 -4.71
N VAL A 437 9.20 -12.74 -4.18
CA VAL A 437 10.51 -12.92 -3.53
C VAL A 437 10.41 -13.83 -2.30
N HIS A 438 9.34 -13.69 -1.53
CA HIS A 438 9.10 -14.54 -0.36
C HIS A 438 8.70 -15.96 -0.75
N VAL A 439 7.88 -16.10 -1.81
CA VAL A 439 7.51 -17.42 -2.37
C VAL A 439 8.76 -18.20 -2.81
N ILE A 440 9.69 -17.51 -3.50
CA ILE A 440 10.95 -18.13 -3.97
C ILE A 440 11.89 -18.45 -2.80
N ASN A 441 12.13 -17.47 -1.93
CA ASN A 441 13.12 -17.61 -0.86
C ASN A 441 12.73 -18.67 0.19
N ASN A 442 11.43 -18.85 0.43
CA ASN A 442 10.87 -19.77 1.40
C ASN A 442 10.30 -21.06 0.76
N ASP A 443 10.48 -21.24 -0.56
CA ASP A 443 10.00 -22.37 -1.35
C ASP A 443 8.51 -22.70 -1.10
N LYS A 444 7.65 -21.70 -1.22
CA LYS A 444 6.21 -21.81 -0.89
C LYS A 444 5.32 -22.25 -2.05
N TRP A 445 5.86 -22.47 -3.24
CA TRP A 445 5.09 -22.80 -4.45
C TRP A 445 4.11 -23.97 -4.28
N ALA A 446 4.59 -25.08 -3.72
CA ALA A 446 3.78 -26.28 -3.54
C ALA A 446 2.69 -26.09 -2.47
N ALA A 447 2.96 -25.35 -1.39
CA ALA A 447 1.98 -25.05 -0.35
C ALA A 447 0.86 -24.14 -0.89
N ILE A 448 1.21 -23.07 -1.61
CA ILE A 448 0.25 -22.18 -2.27
C ILE A 448 -0.65 -22.98 -3.21
N LYS A 449 -0.04 -23.83 -4.06
CA LYS A 449 -0.81 -24.68 -4.99
C LYS A 449 -1.83 -25.54 -4.26
N ARG A 450 -1.44 -26.23 -3.17
CA ARG A 450 -2.38 -27.07 -2.41
C ARG A 450 -3.55 -26.27 -1.83
N GLY A 451 -3.28 -25.07 -1.28
CA GLY A 451 -4.33 -24.21 -0.77
C GLY A 451 -5.32 -23.75 -1.85
N ILE A 452 -4.80 -23.39 -3.03
CA ILE A 452 -5.62 -23.04 -4.20
C ILE A 452 -6.41 -24.25 -4.69
N ASP A 453 -5.76 -25.40 -4.92
CA ASP A 453 -6.41 -26.62 -5.43
C ASP A 453 -7.53 -27.09 -4.48
N ARG A 454 -7.31 -26.99 -3.16
CA ARG A 454 -8.33 -27.31 -2.15
C ARG A 454 -9.54 -26.38 -2.29
N ALA A 455 -9.34 -25.08 -2.44
CA ALA A 455 -10.43 -24.12 -2.62
C ALA A 455 -11.21 -24.37 -3.93
N LEU A 456 -10.49 -24.72 -5.01
CA LEU A 456 -11.09 -25.06 -6.32
C LEU A 456 -11.90 -26.36 -6.28
N ALA A 457 -11.49 -27.34 -5.46
CA ALA A 457 -12.19 -28.63 -5.35
C ALA A 457 -13.50 -28.54 -4.53
N GLU A 458 -13.63 -27.54 -3.67
CA GLU A 458 -14.81 -27.34 -2.81
C GLU A 458 -15.80 -26.28 -3.35
N GLY A 459 -15.43 -25.59 -4.41
CA GLY A 459 -16.24 -24.54 -5.05
C GLY A 459 -17.01 -25.04 -6.18
#